data_c3449ef7b68ce8b08e391c2ad7612dca
#
_entry.id   c3449ef7b68ce8b08e391c2ad7612dca
#
_cell.length_a   1.000
_cell.length_b   1.000
_cell.length_c   1.000
_cell.angle_alpha   90.00
_cell.angle_beta   90.00
_cell.angle_gamma   90.00
#
_symmetry.space_group_name_H-M   'P 1'
#
loop_
_entity.id
_entity.type
_entity.pdbx_description
1 polymer ?
#
loop_
_entity_poly.entity_id
_entity_poly.type
_entity_poly.pdbx_seq_one_letter_code
_entity_poly.pdbx_strand_id
1 'polypeptide(L)'
;YPADFNFVCPTELEDLANLYGKFQAVGCEIYSVSCDTHYVHKAWHDASERIQKIQYPMLADPTHCLAKEFEVYIEADGVAERGSFIVNPEGKIVAYEVNAGNVGRNADELLRKVQACQFVAEHGDEVCPAKWQPGAETLKPSLDLVGQL
;
A
#
# COMPACT_ATOMS: atom_id res chain seq x y z
N TYR A 1 -4.92 7.55 2.20
CA TYR A 1 -4.09 8.69 2.61
C TYR A 1 -4.97 9.81 3.18
N PRO A 2 -4.40 10.71 4.01
CA PRO A 2 -5.18 11.73 4.71
C PRO A 2 -5.99 12.66 3.81
N ALA A 3 -5.36 13.40 2.90
CA ALA A 3 -6.06 14.38 2.10
C ALA A 3 -5.26 14.83 0.87
N ASP A 4 -5.97 15.28 -0.15
CA ASP A 4 -5.42 16.01 -1.28
C ASP A 4 -4.85 17.37 -0.82
N PHE A 5 -3.97 17.96 -1.64
CA PHE A 5 -3.31 19.24 -1.35
C PHE A 5 -2.56 19.29 -0.01
N ASN A 6 -2.14 18.12 0.50
CA ASN A 6 -1.35 17.97 1.72
C ASN A 6 0.16 18.03 1.42
N PHE A 7 1.01 17.82 2.44
CA PHE A 7 2.47 17.96 2.34
C PHE A 7 3.20 16.63 2.19
N VAL A 8 2.83 15.60 2.94
CA VAL A 8 3.42 14.26 2.86
C VAL A 8 2.75 13.42 1.77
N CYS A 9 1.43 13.52 1.62
CA CYS A 9 0.66 12.72 0.65
C CYS A 9 1.19 12.80 -0.78
N PRO A 10 1.56 13.99 -1.34
CA PRO A 10 2.07 14.03 -2.70
C PRO A 10 3.41 13.31 -2.87
N THR A 11 4.23 13.23 -1.82
CA THR A 11 5.50 12.49 -1.87
C THR A 11 5.27 10.99 -1.93
N GLU A 12 4.30 10.46 -1.16
CA GLU A 12 3.95 9.04 -1.16
C GLU A 12 3.31 8.60 -2.47
N LEU A 13 2.36 9.41 -2.98
CA LEU A 13 1.64 9.10 -4.21
C LEU A 13 2.56 9.16 -5.44
N GLU A 14 3.52 10.10 -5.46
CA GLU A 14 4.56 10.16 -6.49
C GLU A 14 5.51 8.95 -6.43
N ASP A 15 5.90 8.52 -5.22
CA ASP A 15 6.76 7.36 -5.02
C ASP A 15 6.09 6.08 -5.59
N LEU A 16 4.81 5.89 -5.31
CA LEU A 16 4.00 4.82 -5.90
C LEU A 16 3.88 4.98 -7.43
N ALA A 17 3.68 6.18 -7.94
CA ALA A 17 3.60 6.44 -9.38
C ALA A 17 4.90 6.08 -10.11
N ASN A 18 6.05 6.40 -9.50
CA ASN A 18 7.36 6.04 -10.04
C ASN A 18 7.60 4.52 -10.09
N LEU A 19 6.97 3.76 -9.20
CA LEU A 19 7.07 2.29 -9.14
C LEU A 19 5.88 1.57 -9.79
N TYR A 20 4.88 2.29 -10.30
CA TYR A 20 3.63 1.69 -10.78
C TYR A 20 3.85 0.58 -11.80
N GLY A 21 4.76 0.79 -12.77
CA GLY A 21 5.11 -0.24 -13.75
C GLY A 21 5.68 -1.52 -13.12
N LYS A 22 6.39 -1.43 -12.00
CA LYS A 22 6.90 -2.60 -11.27
C LYS A 22 5.77 -3.36 -10.57
N PHE A 23 4.79 -2.65 -9.99
CA PHE A 23 3.58 -3.28 -9.44
C PHE A 23 2.79 -4.00 -10.52
N GLN A 24 2.57 -3.37 -11.66
CA GLN A 24 1.88 -3.99 -12.79
C GLN A 24 2.61 -5.23 -13.31
N ALA A 25 3.96 -5.18 -13.38
CA ALA A 25 4.78 -6.31 -13.84
C ALA A 25 4.64 -7.56 -12.94
N VAL A 26 4.28 -7.39 -11.67
CA VAL A 26 3.97 -8.51 -10.75
C VAL A 26 2.47 -8.76 -10.62
N GLY A 27 1.64 -8.21 -11.52
CA GLY A 27 0.19 -8.41 -11.54
C GLY A 27 -0.55 -7.75 -10.38
N CYS A 28 0.01 -6.69 -9.80
CA CYS A 28 -0.59 -5.93 -8.71
C CYS A 28 -1.11 -4.58 -9.20
N GLU A 29 -2.38 -4.26 -8.93
CA GLU A 29 -2.96 -2.94 -9.17
C GLU A 29 -2.87 -2.09 -7.90
N ILE A 30 -2.74 -0.76 -8.10
CA ILE A 30 -2.72 0.23 -7.03
C ILE A 30 -4.02 1.04 -7.08
N TYR A 31 -4.61 1.28 -5.94
CA TYR A 31 -5.69 2.24 -5.73
C TYR A 31 -5.28 3.19 -4.61
N SER A 32 -5.27 4.49 -4.86
CA SER A 32 -5.19 5.47 -3.79
C SER A 32 -6.58 5.91 -3.36
N VAL A 33 -6.79 6.14 -2.07
CA VAL A 33 -8.09 6.48 -1.50
C VAL A 33 -7.93 7.59 -0.49
N SER A 34 -8.74 8.65 -0.58
CA SER A 34 -8.92 9.62 0.49
C SER A 34 -10.39 9.99 0.66
N CYS A 35 -10.71 10.68 1.75
CA CYS A 35 -12.06 11.16 2.02
C CYS A 35 -12.49 12.36 1.15
N ASP A 36 -11.61 12.83 0.26
CA ASP A 36 -11.92 13.87 -0.70
C ASP A 36 -12.89 13.40 -1.78
N THR A 37 -13.45 14.35 -2.51
CA THR A 37 -14.30 14.05 -3.68
C THR A 37 -13.45 13.86 -4.93
N HIS A 38 -14.00 13.16 -5.93
CA HIS A 38 -13.34 13.01 -7.23
C HIS A 38 -13.08 14.35 -7.95
N TYR A 39 -13.86 15.40 -7.66
CA TYR A 39 -13.59 16.74 -8.17
C TYR A 39 -12.30 17.33 -7.59
N VAL A 40 -12.06 17.09 -6.30
CA VAL A 40 -10.83 17.52 -5.63
C VAL A 40 -9.63 16.74 -6.17
N HIS A 41 -9.73 15.41 -6.34
CA HIS A 41 -8.71 14.60 -6.99
C HIS A 41 -8.35 15.13 -8.38
N LYS A 42 -9.36 15.43 -9.21
CA LYS A 42 -9.15 15.99 -10.55
C LYS A 42 -8.43 17.33 -10.49
N ALA A 43 -8.88 18.23 -9.63
CA ALA A 43 -8.26 19.54 -9.46
C ALA A 43 -6.79 19.43 -9.00
N TRP A 44 -6.51 18.52 -8.06
CA TRP A 44 -5.16 18.29 -7.58
C TRP A 44 -4.26 17.68 -8.65
N HIS A 45 -4.78 16.69 -9.39
CA HIS A 45 -4.06 16.08 -10.50
C HIS A 45 -3.70 17.12 -11.58
N ASP A 46 -4.59 18.06 -11.88
CA ASP A 46 -4.33 19.11 -12.87
C ASP A 46 -3.33 20.17 -12.38
N ALA A 47 -3.29 20.43 -11.07
CA ALA A 47 -2.50 21.51 -10.48
C ALA A 47 -1.09 21.11 -10.03
N SER A 48 -0.85 19.82 -9.77
CA SER A 48 0.40 19.34 -9.17
C SER A 48 1.23 18.51 -10.14
N GLU A 49 2.44 18.95 -10.46
CA GLU A 49 3.40 18.20 -11.29
C GLU A 49 3.71 16.80 -10.74
N ARG A 50 3.69 16.61 -9.42
CA ARG A 50 3.88 15.30 -8.77
C ARG A 50 2.68 14.38 -9.01
N ILE A 51 1.49 14.91 -8.80
CA ILE A 51 0.24 14.13 -8.90
C ILE A 51 -0.11 13.81 -10.36
N GLN A 52 0.28 14.64 -11.31
CA GLN A 52 0.15 14.34 -12.75
C GLN A 52 0.87 13.06 -13.18
N LYS A 53 1.86 12.58 -12.43
CA LYS A 53 2.54 11.31 -12.69
C LYS A 53 1.69 10.08 -12.38
N ILE A 54 0.62 10.23 -11.61
CA ILE A 54 -0.26 9.14 -11.19
C ILE A 54 -1.04 8.63 -12.40
N GLN A 55 -0.91 7.33 -12.66
CA GLN A 55 -1.67 6.61 -13.70
C GLN A 55 -2.61 5.56 -13.11
N TYR A 56 -2.47 5.25 -11.82
CA TYR A 56 -3.37 4.36 -11.11
C TYR A 56 -4.65 5.11 -10.66
N PRO A 57 -5.77 4.40 -10.43
CA PRO A 57 -7.01 5.02 -9.99
C PRO A 57 -6.90 5.74 -8.63
N MET A 58 -7.46 6.94 -8.56
CA MET A 58 -7.66 7.71 -7.34
C MET A 58 -9.15 7.62 -6.95
N LEU A 59 -9.44 6.89 -5.88
CA LEU A 59 -10.80 6.67 -5.40
C LEU A 59 -11.21 7.73 -4.38
N ALA A 60 -12.44 8.21 -4.51
CA ALA A 60 -13.05 9.16 -3.61
C ALA A 60 -13.92 8.44 -2.57
N ASP A 61 -13.71 8.73 -1.30
CA ASP A 61 -14.48 8.18 -0.17
C ASP A 61 -15.14 9.28 0.69
N PRO A 62 -15.96 10.19 0.11
CA PRO A 62 -16.55 11.31 0.85
C PRO A 62 -17.56 10.88 1.91
N THR A 63 -18.01 9.64 1.88
CA THR A 63 -18.87 9.05 2.90
C THR A 63 -18.10 8.38 4.02
N HIS A 64 -16.77 8.33 3.91
CA HIS A 64 -15.86 7.69 4.84
C HIS A 64 -16.08 6.17 5.01
N CYS A 65 -16.77 5.56 4.05
CA CYS A 65 -17.12 4.14 4.12
C CYS A 65 -15.87 3.26 4.11
N LEU A 66 -14.98 3.47 3.14
CA LEU A 66 -13.74 2.69 3.03
C LEU A 66 -12.80 2.98 4.21
N ALA A 67 -12.63 4.25 4.58
CA ALA A 67 -11.77 4.61 5.71
C ALA A 67 -12.24 3.96 7.03
N LYS A 68 -13.55 3.84 7.25
CA LYS A 68 -14.12 3.15 8.42
C LYS A 68 -13.98 1.63 8.33
N GLU A 69 -14.28 1.04 7.19
CA GLU A 69 -14.15 -0.42 6.98
C GLU A 69 -12.72 -0.92 7.14
N PHE A 70 -11.73 -0.12 6.72
CA PHE A 70 -10.31 -0.42 6.93
C PHE A 70 -9.77 0.06 8.28
N GLU A 71 -10.63 0.58 9.16
CA GLU A 71 -10.30 1.03 10.53
C GLU A 71 -9.18 2.09 10.59
N VAL A 72 -9.12 2.97 9.58
CA VAL A 72 -8.13 4.05 9.48
C VAL A 72 -8.76 5.45 9.53
N TYR A 73 -10.04 5.56 9.80
CA TYR A 73 -10.73 6.84 9.86
C TYR A 73 -10.46 7.56 11.17
N ILE A 74 -10.01 8.81 11.08
CA ILE A 74 -9.83 9.73 12.23
C ILE A 74 -11.07 10.62 12.31
N GLU A 75 -11.98 10.29 13.19
CA GLU A 75 -13.28 11.00 13.28
C GLU A 75 -13.14 12.48 13.63
N ALA A 76 -12.15 12.81 14.48
CA ALA A 76 -11.91 14.21 14.89
C ALA A 76 -11.44 15.11 13.74
N ASP A 77 -10.78 14.55 12.74
CA ASP A 77 -10.17 15.29 11.63
C ASP A 77 -10.93 15.10 10.31
N GLY A 78 -11.81 14.10 10.23
CA GLY A 78 -12.56 13.77 9.01
C GLY A 78 -11.70 13.20 7.88
N VAL A 79 -10.55 12.62 8.20
CA VAL A 79 -9.56 12.09 7.25
C VAL A 79 -9.15 10.66 7.61
N ALA A 80 -8.41 10.00 6.72
CA ALA A 80 -7.82 8.70 7.02
C ALA A 80 -6.38 8.81 7.53
N GLU A 81 -5.95 7.83 8.32
CA GLU A 81 -4.53 7.56 8.57
C GLU A 81 -3.81 7.17 7.28
N ARG A 82 -2.47 7.07 7.34
CA ARG A 82 -1.65 6.55 6.24
C ARG A 82 -1.64 5.02 6.26
N GLY A 83 -2.73 4.42 5.78
CA GLY A 83 -2.90 2.97 5.70
C GLY A 83 -2.54 2.41 4.32
N SER A 84 -1.81 1.29 4.28
CA SER A 84 -1.61 0.49 3.07
C SER A 84 -2.07 -0.92 3.35
N PHE A 85 -2.85 -1.49 2.45
CA PHE A 85 -3.44 -2.81 2.59
C PHE A 85 -3.17 -3.62 1.33
N ILE A 86 -2.59 -4.81 1.49
CA ILE A 86 -2.38 -5.76 0.39
C ILE A 86 -3.51 -6.76 0.42
N VAL A 87 -4.29 -6.78 -0.65
CA VAL A 87 -5.44 -7.67 -0.82
C VAL A 87 -5.09 -8.71 -1.89
N ASN A 88 -5.26 -9.99 -1.55
CA ASN A 88 -4.99 -11.08 -2.48
C ASN A 88 -6.16 -11.27 -3.48
N PRO A 89 -5.99 -12.13 -4.52
CA PRO A 89 -7.05 -12.38 -5.51
C PRO A 89 -8.37 -12.93 -4.93
N GLU A 90 -8.33 -13.55 -3.75
CA GLU A 90 -9.52 -14.05 -3.04
C GLU A 90 -10.24 -12.96 -2.22
N GLY A 91 -9.75 -11.70 -2.28
CA GLY A 91 -10.34 -10.56 -1.57
C GLY A 91 -9.99 -10.50 -0.08
N LYS A 92 -8.90 -11.16 0.35
CA LYS A 92 -8.43 -11.14 1.74
C LYS A 92 -7.24 -10.20 1.92
N ILE A 93 -7.22 -9.45 3.01
CA ILE A 93 -6.06 -8.68 3.43
C ILE A 93 -4.99 -9.65 3.92
N VAL A 94 -3.82 -9.64 3.30
CA VAL A 94 -2.68 -10.53 3.62
C VAL A 94 -1.52 -9.79 4.27
N ALA A 95 -1.44 -8.49 4.11
CA ALA A 95 -0.51 -7.62 4.85
C ALA A 95 -1.08 -6.20 4.90
N TYR A 96 -0.70 -5.46 5.93
CA TYR A 96 -1.03 -4.03 6.04
C TYR A 96 0.01 -3.29 6.86
N GLU A 97 0.05 -1.98 6.69
CA GLU A 97 0.76 -1.05 7.56
C GLU A 97 -0.06 0.22 7.74
N VAL A 98 0.01 0.80 8.93
CA VAL A 98 -0.61 2.10 9.23
C VAL A 98 0.43 2.96 9.92
N ASN A 99 0.73 4.11 9.34
CA ASN A 99 1.65 5.08 9.88
C ASN A 99 0.89 6.30 10.44
N ALA A 100 1.45 6.90 11.47
CA ALA A 100 0.99 8.20 11.96
C ALA A 100 1.03 9.24 10.84
N GLY A 101 0.13 10.22 10.89
CA GLY A 101 -0.10 11.19 9.82
C GLY A 101 1.10 12.01 9.35
N ASN A 102 2.16 12.09 10.17
CA ASN A 102 3.40 12.81 9.87
C ASN A 102 4.56 11.90 9.41
N VAL A 103 4.33 10.61 9.24
CA VAL A 103 5.35 9.62 8.82
C VAL A 103 4.96 9.00 7.48
N GLY A 104 5.64 9.42 6.41
CA GLY A 104 5.44 8.88 5.06
C GLY A 104 5.85 7.40 4.95
N ARG A 105 5.17 6.70 4.03
CA ARG A 105 5.41 5.29 3.71
C ARG A 105 6.48 5.15 2.62
N ASN A 106 6.91 3.91 2.36
CA ASN A 106 7.94 3.57 1.39
C ASN A 106 7.37 2.61 0.34
N ALA A 107 7.32 3.04 -0.93
CA ALA A 107 6.74 2.24 -2.01
C ALA A 107 7.60 1.02 -2.39
N ASP A 108 8.93 1.07 -2.26
CA ASP A 108 9.78 -0.10 -2.48
C ASP A 108 9.50 -1.20 -1.44
N GLU A 109 9.31 -0.83 -0.17
CA GLU A 109 8.94 -1.79 0.87
C GLU A 109 7.54 -2.36 0.65
N LEU A 110 6.60 -1.56 0.18
CA LEU A 110 5.27 -2.05 -0.18
C LEU A 110 5.34 -3.05 -1.32
N LEU A 111 6.12 -2.78 -2.36
CA LEU A 111 6.36 -3.70 -3.47
C LEU A 111 7.01 -5.00 -2.99
N ARG A 112 8.03 -4.90 -2.13
CA ARG A 112 8.68 -6.06 -1.51
C ARG A 112 7.66 -6.93 -0.76
N LYS A 113 6.76 -6.32 0.02
CA LYS A 113 5.69 -7.05 0.75
C LYS A 113 4.71 -7.73 -0.21
N VAL A 114 4.32 -7.07 -1.31
CA VAL A 114 3.48 -7.69 -2.35
C VAL A 114 4.15 -8.95 -2.90
N GLN A 115 5.43 -8.85 -3.30
CA GLN A 115 6.18 -9.97 -3.84
C GLN A 115 6.35 -11.11 -2.82
N ALA A 116 6.59 -10.79 -1.54
CA ALA A 116 6.66 -11.79 -0.48
C ALA A 116 5.30 -12.50 -0.27
N CYS A 117 4.19 -11.76 -0.29
CA CYS A 117 2.85 -12.34 -0.18
C CYS A 117 2.53 -13.27 -1.36
N GLN A 118 2.93 -12.89 -2.58
CA GLN A 118 2.78 -13.72 -3.78
C GLN A 118 3.62 -14.99 -3.68
N PHE A 119 4.90 -14.85 -3.26
CA PHE A 119 5.78 -16.00 -3.11
C PHE A 119 5.21 -17.05 -2.15
N VAL A 120 4.78 -16.64 -0.95
CA VAL A 120 4.22 -17.61 0.03
C VAL A 120 2.87 -18.16 -0.40
N ALA A 121 2.11 -17.44 -1.22
CA ALA A 121 0.87 -17.98 -1.81
C ALA A 121 1.13 -19.11 -2.82
N GLU A 122 2.25 -19.04 -3.54
CA GLU A 122 2.70 -20.04 -4.50
C GLU A 122 3.48 -21.20 -3.83
N HIS A 123 4.17 -20.93 -2.73
CA HIS A 123 5.07 -21.84 -2.01
C HIS A 123 4.63 -22.00 -0.55
N GLY A 124 3.46 -22.62 -0.36
CA GLY A 124 2.78 -22.70 0.94
C GLY A 124 3.53 -23.41 2.08
N ASP A 125 4.63 -24.11 1.78
CA ASP A 125 5.51 -24.79 2.75
C ASP A 125 6.78 -23.96 3.07
N GLU A 126 6.94 -22.77 2.47
CA GLU A 126 8.08 -21.89 2.68
C GLU A 126 7.66 -20.56 3.33
N VAL A 127 8.57 -19.93 4.03
CA VAL A 127 8.40 -18.61 4.63
C VAL A 127 9.49 -17.65 4.18
N CYS A 128 9.10 -16.40 3.98
CA CYS A 128 10.03 -15.31 3.68
C CYS A 128 10.56 -14.72 4.98
N PRO A 129 11.86 -14.84 5.29
CA PRO A 129 12.43 -14.23 6.50
C PRO A 129 12.44 -12.70 6.42
N ALA A 130 12.81 -12.05 7.51
CA ALA A 130 12.96 -10.60 7.55
C ALA A 130 13.87 -10.09 6.42
N LYS A 131 13.47 -8.97 5.79
CA LYS A 131 14.19 -8.36 4.65
C LYS A 131 14.28 -9.23 3.40
N TRP A 132 13.53 -10.31 3.30
CA TRP A 132 13.51 -11.14 2.11
C TRP A 132 13.25 -10.31 0.84
N GLN A 133 13.95 -10.64 -0.21
CA GLN A 133 13.80 -10.07 -1.56
C GLN A 133 13.57 -11.20 -2.55
N PRO A 134 12.92 -10.98 -3.70
CA PRO A 134 12.81 -11.99 -4.75
C PRO A 134 14.15 -12.58 -5.13
N GLY A 135 14.25 -13.93 -5.09
CA GLY A 135 15.48 -14.67 -5.34
C GLY A 135 16.38 -14.90 -4.12
N ALA A 136 16.04 -14.33 -2.96
CA ALA A 136 16.73 -14.64 -1.71
C ALA A 136 16.27 -15.98 -1.13
N GLU A 137 17.08 -16.54 -0.22
CA GLU A 137 16.77 -17.79 0.46
C GLU A 137 15.50 -17.70 1.30
N THR A 138 14.77 -18.78 1.35
CA THR A 138 13.57 -18.98 2.16
C THR A 138 13.83 -20.04 3.22
N LEU A 139 12.90 -20.19 4.13
CA LEU A 139 12.97 -21.22 5.18
C LEU A 139 11.79 -22.17 5.04
N LYS A 140 12.04 -23.48 5.23
CA LYS A 140 10.98 -24.48 5.42
C LYS A 140 10.83 -24.74 6.92
N PRO A 141 9.73 -24.25 7.54
CA PRO A 141 9.51 -24.44 8.97
C PRO A 141 9.54 -25.93 9.35
N SER A 142 10.35 -26.28 10.33
CA SER A 142 10.42 -27.63 10.90
C SER A 142 10.81 -27.57 12.37
N LEU A 143 10.52 -28.62 13.12
CA LEU A 143 10.92 -28.72 14.52
C LEU A 143 12.45 -28.75 14.66
N ASP A 144 13.18 -29.23 13.65
CA ASP A 144 14.65 -29.31 13.67
C ASP A 144 15.31 -27.92 13.57
N LEU A 145 14.59 -26.90 13.08
CA LEU A 145 15.05 -25.52 13.02
C LEU A 145 14.88 -24.74 14.32
N VAL A 146 14.12 -25.28 15.29
CA VAL A 146 13.86 -24.59 16.54
C VAL A 146 15.15 -24.40 17.33
N GLY A 147 15.53 -23.15 17.59
CA GLY A 147 16.78 -22.79 18.27
C GLY A 147 18.04 -22.89 17.40
N GLN A 148 17.90 -23.08 16.09
CA GLN A 148 19.02 -23.12 15.14
C GLN A 148 19.19 -21.83 14.31
N LEU A 149 18.23 -20.88 14.43
CA LEU A 149 18.21 -19.61 13.68
C LEU A 149 18.70 -18.46 14.55
#